data_4110844bac103b98970a47f96b75fb8f
#
_entry.id   4110844bac103b98970a47f96b75fb8f
#
_cell.length_a   1.000
_cell.length_b   1.000
_cell.length_c   1.000
_cell.angle_alpha   90.00
_cell.angle_beta   90.00
_cell.angle_gamma   90.00
#
_symmetry.space_group_name_H-M   'P 1'
#
loop_
_entity.id
_entity.type
_entity.pdbx_description
1 polymer ?
#
loop_
_entity_poly.entity_id
_entity_poly.type
_entity_poly.pdbx_seq_one_letter_code
_entity_poly.pdbx_strand_id
1 'polypeptide(L)'
;MKIIKKYIVNKFVVYSLICVLLILFTVVPTKESKFQIEIVNDKSNYTKNVVYLLDDDNYVSRVISYFDNNTIIDEIKSKIDVLINGDTSLKSFYSLIPKGTILKNVKVDTDSVYVDFNKDILNVNEYVEESMIEALVYTLTETNGINNVYILVDGELLKELPNSKKTIEYPLTRKYGINKKYDLDNLNYIDKTTIFFAKTDEEDQIYYVPVTKISNIVSDKIDVIVEELKSPVNAQDNLNSYISNNIKLVNYTIDDNKMNLVFNNYIFNDIDKKVILEEVKYILSESIFENYNIKEVIFNTESVKNIDRVVKK
;
A
#
# COMPACT_ATOMS: atom_id res chain seq x y z
N MET A 1 37.88 -63.86 38.72
CA MET A 1 38.79 -62.99 37.96
C MET A 1 38.22 -62.96 36.50
N LYS A 2 37.41 -61.93 36.14
CA LYS A 2 36.85 -61.82 34.83
C LYS A 2 37.81 -61.05 33.95
N ILE A 3 38.28 -61.67 32.88
CA ILE A 3 39.15 -61.07 31.87
C ILE A 3 38.29 -60.20 30.97
N ILE A 4 38.44 -58.89 31.04
CA ILE A 4 37.80 -57.93 30.09
C ILE A 4 38.62 -57.95 28.80
N LYS A 5 38.10 -58.54 27.74
CA LYS A 5 38.67 -58.44 26.39
C LYS A 5 38.49 -57.03 25.89
N LYS A 6 39.61 -56.28 25.80
CA LYS A 6 39.65 -54.95 25.21
C LYS A 6 39.55 -55.08 23.67
N TYR A 7 38.37 -54.77 23.08
CA TYR A 7 38.24 -54.72 21.65
C TYR A 7 38.98 -53.47 21.11
N ILE A 8 40.09 -53.70 20.47
CA ILE A 8 40.76 -52.65 19.68
C ILE A 8 39.99 -52.54 18.36
N VAL A 9 39.09 -51.54 18.31
CA VAL A 9 38.40 -51.23 17.06
C VAL A 9 39.42 -50.57 16.13
N ASN A 10 39.73 -51.23 15.02
CA ASN A 10 40.66 -50.72 14.02
C ASN A 10 40.09 -49.44 13.41
N LYS A 11 40.89 -48.36 13.42
CA LYS A 11 40.48 -47.03 12.94
C LYS A 11 39.90 -47.09 11.52
N PHE A 12 40.38 -47.99 10.69
CA PHE A 12 39.84 -48.26 9.34
C PHE A 12 38.38 -48.73 9.35
N VAL A 13 38.01 -49.57 10.31
CA VAL A 13 36.64 -50.06 10.47
C VAL A 13 35.71 -48.93 10.88
N VAL A 14 36.15 -48.02 11.74
CA VAL A 14 35.38 -46.84 12.14
C VAL A 14 35.17 -45.89 10.95
N TYR A 15 36.21 -45.60 10.19
CA TYR A 15 36.10 -44.75 9.00
C TYR A 15 35.24 -45.37 7.92
N SER A 16 35.33 -46.68 7.71
CA SER A 16 34.47 -47.40 6.78
C SER A 16 32.99 -47.34 7.19
N LEU A 17 32.71 -47.45 8.49
CA LEU A 17 31.34 -47.36 9.01
C LEU A 17 30.78 -45.95 8.86
N ILE A 18 31.58 -44.92 9.08
CA ILE A 18 31.19 -43.52 8.86
C ILE A 18 30.91 -43.24 7.39
N CYS A 19 31.74 -43.72 6.46
CA CYS A 19 31.49 -43.62 5.03
C CYS A 19 30.22 -44.30 4.58
N VAL A 20 29.92 -45.51 5.10
CA VAL A 20 28.68 -46.22 4.81
C VAL A 20 27.45 -45.46 5.35
N LEU A 21 27.59 -44.87 6.53
CA LEU A 21 26.53 -44.03 7.12
C LEU A 21 26.26 -42.76 6.29
N LEU A 22 27.32 -42.11 5.82
CA LEU A 22 27.20 -40.95 4.93
C LEU A 22 26.55 -41.30 3.59
N ILE A 23 26.89 -42.46 2.99
CA ILE A 23 26.30 -42.95 1.79
C ILE A 23 24.80 -43.29 1.99
N LEU A 24 24.46 -43.89 3.16
CA LEU A 24 23.06 -44.14 3.52
C LEU A 24 22.24 -42.85 3.64
N PHE A 25 22.84 -41.77 4.14
CA PHE A 25 22.14 -40.45 4.16
C PHE A 25 21.94 -39.87 2.77
N THR A 26 22.79 -40.14 1.81
CA THR A 26 22.64 -39.64 0.41
C THR A 26 21.70 -40.51 -0.44
N VAL A 27 21.50 -41.77 -0.06
CA VAL A 27 20.66 -42.74 -0.81
C VAL A 27 19.25 -42.84 -0.24
N VAL A 28 18.98 -42.35 0.98
CA VAL A 28 17.61 -42.23 1.47
C VAL A 28 16.91 -41.20 0.57
N PRO A 29 15.95 -41.61 -0.28
CA PRO A 29 15.17 -40.63 -1.04
C PRO A 29 14.47 -39.78 0.03
N THR A 30 14.85 -38.50 0.12
CA THR A 30 13.97 -37.51 0.74
C THR A 30 12.67 -37.66 -0.02
N LYS A 31 11.62 -38.16 0.66
CA LYS A 31 10.26 -37.97 0.16
C LYS A 31 10.15 -36.47 -0.04
N GLU A 32 10.36 -36.02 -1.30
CA GLU A 32 9.73 -34.80 -1.71
C GLU A 32 8.26 -35.01 -1.38
N SER A 33 7.81 -34.40 -0.29
CA SER A 33 6.41 -34.11 -0.17
C SER A 33 6.15 -33.18 -1.37
N LYS A 34 5.75 -33.77 -2.50
CA LYS A 34 4.98 -33.06 -3.48
C LYS A 34 3.76 -32.61 -2.70
N PHE A 35 3.83 -31.41 -2.17
CA PHE A 35 2.65 -30.62 -1.90
C PHE A 35 1.99 -30.54 -3.29
N GLN A 36 1.15 -31.52 -3.60
CA GLN A 36 0.10 -31.32 -4.56
C GLN A 36 -0.76 -30.28 -3.86
N ILE A 37 -0.51 -29.00 -4.18
CA ILE A 37 -1.56 -28.01 -4.16
C ILE A 37 -2.59 -28.66 -5.08
N GLU A 38 -3.62 -29.30 -4.52
CA GLU A 38 -4.89 -29.43 -5.20
C GLU A 38 -5.24 -27.99 -5.55
N ILE A 39 -4.89 -27.59 -6.77
CA ILE A 39 -5.55 -26.49 -7.43
C ILE A 39 -6.96 -27.00 -7.54
N VAL A 40 -7.75 -26.75 -6.51
CA VAL A 40 -9.19 -26.73 -6.65
C VAL A 40 -9.38 -25.75 -7.79
N ASN A 41 -9.73 -26.27 -8.96
CA ASN A 41 -10.16 -25.50 -10.11
C ASN A 41 -11.58 -24.97 -9.77
N ASP A 42 -11.66 -24.28 -8.65
CA ASP A 42 -12.67 -23.28 -8.44
C ASP A 42 -12.26 -22.11 -9.33
N LYS A 43 -13.03 -21.92 -10.40
CA LYS A 43 -12.93 -20.72 -11.22
C LYS A 43 -13.45 -19.54 -10.40
N SER A 44 -12.81 -19.26 -9.26
CA SER A 44 -13.01 -18.02 -8.55
C SER A 44 -12.42 -16.93 -9.40
N ASN A 45 -13.26 -16.08 -9.96
CA ASN A 45 -12.87 -14.88 -10.71
C ASN A 45 -12.35 -13.81 -9.74
N TYR A 46 -11.59 -14.21 -8.71
CA TYR A 46 -11.01 -13.26 -7.75
C TYR A 46 -10.13 -12.26 -8.48
N THR A 47 -10.54 -11.00 -8.40
CA THR A 47 -9.79 -9.87 -8.93
C THR A 47 -9.03 -9.17 -7.81
N LYS A 48 -7.89 -8.61 -8.17
CA LYS A 48 -7.08 -7.78 -7.29
C LYS A 48 -7.77 -6.44 -7.09
N ASN A 49 -8.11 -6.11 -5.86
CA ASN A 49 -8.74 -4.86 -5.49
C ASN A 49 -7.89 -4.11 -4.46
N VAL A 50 -7.90 -2.79 -4.55
CA VAL A 50 -7.26 -1.91 -3.59
C VAL A 50 -8.28 -1.46 -2.56
N VAL A 51 -7.92 -1.60 -1.29
CA VAL A 51 -8.67 -1.08 -0.14
C VAL A 51 -7.71 -0.34 0.80
N TYR A 52 -8.26 0.54 1.63
CA TYR A 52 -7.49 1.31 2.59
C TYR A 52 -7.93 0.94 4.00
N LEU A 53 -7.03 0.35 4.78
CA LEU A 53 -7.26 -0.14 6.13
C LEU A 53 -6.26 0.49 7.10
N LEU A 54 -6.57 0.48 8.38
CA LEU A 54 -5.68 0.97 9.43
C LEU A 54 -4.56 -0.04 9.67
N ASP A 55 -3.30 0.39 9.68
CA ASP A 55 -2.16 -0.45 10.07
C ASP A 55 -1.87 -0.33 11.59
N ASP A 56 -0.91 -1.12 12.09
CA ASP A 56 -0.51 -1.16 13.49
C ASP A 56 0.04 0.18 14.03
N ASP A 57 0.56 1.04 13.15
CA ASP A 57 1.06 2.38 13.50
C ASP A 57 -0.02 3.47 13.32
N ASN A 58 -1.29 3.10 13.13
CA ASN A 58 -2.45 3.96 12.92
C ASN A 58 -2.42 4.78 11.62
N TYR A 59 -1.75 4.31 10.58
CA TYR A 59 -1.88 4.87 9.24
C TYR A 59 -3.00 4.17 8.47
N VAL A 60 -3.76 4.95 7.71
CA VAL A 60 -4.67 4.44 6.67
C VAL A 60 -3.82 4.02 5.48
N SER A 61 -3.62 2.74 5.32
CA SER A 61 -2.64 2.13 4.43
C SER A 61 -3.28 1.48 3.23
N ARG A 62 -2.64 1.60 2.07
CA ARG A 62 -3.06 1.00 0.80
C ARG A 62 -2.69 -0.47 0.76
N VAL A 63 -3.67 -1.33 0.78
CA VAL A 63 -3.50 -2.79 0.77
C VAL A 63 -4.29 -3.44 -0.36
N ILE A 64 -3.96 -4.68 -0.66
CA ILE A 64 -4.60 -5.45 -1.72
C ILE A 64 -5.44 -6.54 -1.10
N SER A 65 -6.72 -6.57 -1.47
CA SER A 65 -7.66 -7.62 -1.14
C SER A 65 -8.15 -8.31 -2.41
N TYR A 66 -8.52 -9.58 -2.33
CA TYR A 66 -8.94 -10.39 -3.46
C TYR A 66 -10.38 -10.83 -3.28
N PHE A 67 -11.28 -10.37 -4.14
CA PHE A 67 -12.67 -10.79 -4.15
C PHE A 67 -13.25 -10.79 -5.57
N ASP A 68 -14.36 -11.48 -5.74
CA ASP A 68 -15.05 -11.59 -7.03
C ASP A 68 -15.95 -10.37 -7.25
N ASN A 69 -15.86 -9.77 -8.44
CA ASN A 69 -16.65 -8.60 -8.83
C ASN A 69 -17.25 -8.84 -10.22
N ASN A 70 -18.58 -8.83 -10.32
CA ASN A 70 -19.26 -8.95 -11.61
C ASN A 70 -19.68 -7.58 -12.16
N THR A 71 -19.96 -6.63 -11.27
CA THR A 71 -20.38 -5.27 -11.60
C THR A 71 -19.64 -4.24 -10.75
N ILE A 72 -19.64 -2.97 -11.17
CA ILE A 72 -19.10 -1.85 -10.37
C ILE A 72 -19.78 -1.75 -8.98
N ILE A 73 -21.07 -2.06 -8.90
CA ILE A 73 -21.80 -2.04 -7.62
C ILE A 73 -21.37 -3.20 -6.74
N ASP A 74 -21.10 -4.38 -7.30
CA ASP A 74 -20.58 -5.52 -6.52
C ASP A 74 -19.17 -5.24 -6.02
N GLU A 75 -18.31 -4.63 -6.84
CA GLU A 75 -16.99 -4.18 -6.43
C GLU A 75 -17.06 -3.23 -5.23
N ILE A 76 -17.91 -2.19 -5.33
CA ILE A 76 -18.09 -1.21 -4.26
C ILE A 76 -18.61 -1.88 -2.97
N LYS A 77 -19.59 -2.78 -3.07
CA LYS A 77 -20.13 -3.50 -1.92
C LYS A 77 -19.07 -4.39 -1.26
N SER A 78 -18.27 -5.11 -2.06
CA SER A 78 -17.20 -5.96 -1.53
C SER A 78 -16.09 -5.13 -0.87
N LYS A 79 -15.71 -3.98 -1.46
CA LYS A 79 -14.79 -3.03 -0.84
C LYS A 79 -15.30 -2.52 0.51
N ILE A 80 -16.58 -2.14 0.59
CA ILE A 80 -17.20 -1.69 1.83
C ILE A 80 -17.29 -2.82 2.85
N ASP A 81 -17.56 -4.05 2.42
CA ASP A 81 -17.57 -5.22 3.31
C ASP A 81 -16.20 -5.43 3.96
N VAL A 82 -15.11 -5.31 3.19
CA VAL A 82 -13.74 -5.35 3.74
C VAL A 82 -13.50 -4.19 4.72
N LEU A 83 -13.99 -2.99 4.44
CA LEU A 83 -13.86 -1.84 5.37
C LEU A 83 -14.64 -2.03 6.67
N ILE A 84 -15.74 -2.79 6.66
CA ILE A 84 -16.56 -3.08 7.85
C ILE A 84 -16.01 -4.29 8.63
N ASN A 85 -15.77 -5.39 7.93
CA ASN A 85 -15.47 -6.69 8.54
C ASN A 85 -13.98 -7.03 8.59
N GLY A 86 -13.14 -6.28 7.85
CA GLY A 86 -11.74 -6.61 7.63
C GLY A 86 -11.57 -7.71 6.58
N ASP A 87 -10.32 -8.05 6.31
CA ASP A 87 -9.92 -9.19 5.49
C ASP A 87 -9.03 -10.10 6.32
N THR A 88 -9.45 -11.35 6.51
CA THR A 88 -8.73 -12.31 7.37
C THR A 88 -7.35 -12.69 6.84
N SER A 89 -7.07 -12.41 5.57
CA SER A 89 -5.74 -12.58 4.97
C SER A 89 -4.77 -11.44 5.30
N LEU A 90 -5.29 -10.30 5.77
CA LEU A 90 -4.56 -9.07 6.07
C LEU A 90 -4.44 -8.89 7.59
N LYS A 91 -3.59 -9.69 8.26
CA LYS A 91 -3.52 -9.80 9.72
C LYS A 91 -3.06 -8.51 10.44
N SER A 92 -2.21 -7.71 9.80
CA SER A 92 -1.67 -6.46 10.34
C SER A 92 -2.53 -5.24 9.98
N PHE A 93 -3.79 -5.45 9.54
CA PHE A 93 -4.66 -4.37 9.10
C PHE A 93 -6.05 -4.49 9.71
N TYR A 94 -6.61 -3.35 10.10
CA TYR A 94 -7.84 -3.27 10.89
C TYR A 94 -8.91 -2.44 10.19
N SER A 95 -10.15 -2.85 10.40
CA SER A 95 -11.34 -2.09 10.00
C SER A 95 -11.45 -0.79 10.81
N LEU A 96 -11.80 0.29 10.12
CA LEU A 96 -12.09 1.61 10.72
C LEU A 96 -13.59 1.85 10.93
N ILE A 97 -14.43 1.05 10.28
CA ILE A 97 -15.89 1.20 10.37
C ILE A 97 -16.41 0.45 11.60
N PRO A 98 -17.26 1.10 12.43
CA PRO A 98 -17.78 0.47 13.64
C PRO A 98 -18.51 -0.85 13.37
N LYS A 99 -18.34 -1.82 14.28
CA LYS A 99 -19.10 -3.07 14.23
C LYS A 99 -20.60 -2.81 14.33
N GLY A 100 -21.38 -3.54 13.55
CA GLY A 100 -22.82 -3.36 13.45
C GLY A 100 -23.25 -2.39 12.34
N THR A 101 -22.30 -1.68 11.72
CA THR A 101 -22.58 -0.88 10.53
C THR A 101 -23.07 -1.78 9.40
N ILE A 102 -24.17 -1.39 8.79
CA ILE A 102 -24.80 -2.09 7.65
C ILE A 102 -24.84 -1.13 6.48
N LEU A 103 -24.33 -1.55 5.35
CA LEU A 103 -24.52 -0.87 4.07
C LEU A 103 -25.97 -1.11 3.59
N LYS A 104 -26.79 -0.08 3.60
CA LYS A 104 -28.20 -0.13 3.22
C LYS A 104 -28.40 -0.03 1.71
N ASN A 105 -27.65 0.86 1.08
CA ASN A 105 -27.78 1.11 -0.35
C ASN A 105 -26.47 1.61 -0.98
N VAL A 106 -26.28 1.31 -2.26
CA VAL A 106 -25.23 1.87 -3.14
C VAL A 106 -25.88 2.38 -4.41
N LYS A 107 -25.63 3.63 -4.77
CA LYS A 107 -26.01 4.20 -6.06
C LYS A 107 -24.78 4.79 -6.73
N VAL A 108 -24.59 4.48 -7.99
CA VAL A 108 -23.56 5.11 -8.86
C VAL A 108 -24.26 6.00 -9.86
N ASP A 109 -23.75 7.22 -10.03
CA ASP A 109 -24.27 8.20 -10.98
C ASP A 109 -23.09 8.94 -11.62
N THR A 110 -22.85 8.67 -12.88
CA THR A 110 -21.72 9.17 -13.67
C THR A 110 -20.39 8.78 -13.00
N ASP A 111 -19.72 9.73 -12.34
CA ASP A 111 -18.43 9.54 -11.62
C ASP A 111 -18.57 9.64 -10.09
N SER A 112 -19.80 9.58 -9.61
CA SER A 112 -20.14 9.76 -8.21
C SER A 112 -20.74 8.49 -7.62
N VAL A 113 -20.35 8.15 -6.41
CA VAL A 113 -20.94 7.05 -5.64
C VAL A 113 -21.61 7.59 -4.38
N TYR A 114 -22.81 7.09 -4.12
CA TYR A 114 -23.61 7.35 -2.93
C TYR A 114 -23.69 6.06 -2.12
N VAL A 115 -23.18 6.08 -0.89
CA VAL A 115 -23.19 4.94 0.02
C VAL A 115 -24.02 5.28 1.26
N ASP A 116 -25.07 4.51 1.50
CA ASP A 116 -26.01 4.75 2.61
C ASP A 116 -25.84 3.67 3.68
N PHE A 117 -25.53 4.09 4.89
CA PHE A 117 -25.32 3.23 6.03
C PHE A 117 -26.44 3.38 7.08
N ASN A 118 -26.55 2.41 7.98
CA ASN A 118 -27.35 2.57 9.19
C ASN A 118 -26.60 3.47 10.20
N LYS A 119 -27.30 3.85 11.29
CA LYS A 119 -26.78 4.78 12.31
C LYS A 119 -25.56 4.25 13.06
N ASP A 120 -25.28 2.96 13.00
CA ASP A 120 -24.14 2.38 13.72
C ASP A 120 -22.79 2.91 13.23
N ILE A 121 -22.71 3.41 11.98
CA ILE A 121 -21.50 4.10 11.49
C ILE A 121 -21.13 5.33 12.33
N LEU A 122 -22.09 5.96 12.99
CA LEU A 122 -21.88 7.14 13.85
C LEU A 122 -21.21 6.79 15.19
N ASN A 123 -21.14 5.49 15.55
CA ASN A 123 -20.48 5.01 16.77
C ASN A 123 -18.95 4.92 16.63
N VAL A 124 -18.38 5.56 15.62
CA VAL A 124 -16.94 5.62 15.42
C VAL A 124 -16.24 6.34 16.57
N ASN A 125 -15.04 5.86 16.93
CA ASN A 125 -14.21 6.53 17.94
C ASN A 125 -13.72 7.89 17.42
N GLU A 126 -13.70 8.91 18.30
CA GLU A 126 -13.28 10.27 17.95
C GLU A 126 -11.87 10.38 17.35
N TYR A 127 -10.94 9.49 17.77
CA TYR A 127 -9.56 9.49 17.31
C TYR A 127 -9.40 8.95 15.88
N VAL A 128 -10.38 8.19 15.37
CA VAL A 128 -10.32 7.56 14.05
C VAL A 128 -11.48 7.96 13.14
N GLU A 129 -12.35 8.89 13.54
CA GLU A 129 -13.48 9.29 12.71
C GLU A 129 -13.06 9.95 11.39
N GLU A 130 -11.98 10.72 11.40
CA GLU A 130 -11.43 11.31 10.18
C GLU A 130 -10.78 10.24 9.29
N SER A 131 -10.02 9.32 9.88
CA SER A 131 -9.42 8.18 9.18
C SER A 131 -10.45 7.25 8.56
N MET A 132 -11.63 7.09 9.17
CA MET A 132 -12.75 6.35 8.58
C MET A 132 -13.24 7.01 7.28
N ILE A 133 -13.38 8.33 7.25
CA ILE A 133 -13.76 9.06 6.04
C ILE A 133 -12.66 8.95 4.97
N GLU A 134 -11.40 9.09 5.37
CA GLU A 134 -10.24 8.91 4.49
C GLU A 134 -10.24 7.53 3.85
N ALA A 135 -10.40 6.46 4.65
CA ALA A 135 -10.46 5.09 4.16
C ALA A 135 -11.61 4.86 3.18
N LEU A 136 -12.81 5.36 3.49
CA LEU A 136 -13.97 5.30 2.58
C LEU A 136 -13.69 6.01 1.25
N VAL A 137 -13.22 7.25 1.30
CA VAL A 137 -12.95 8.06 0.11
C VAL A 137 -11.89 7.40 -0.77
N TYR A 138 -10.74 7.04 -0.18
CA TYR A 138 -9.64 6.47 -0.94
C TYR A 138 -9.97 5.08 -1.49
N THR A 139 -10.67 4.24 -0.71
CA THR A 139 -11.10 2.92 -1.20
C THR A 139 -12.10 3.01 -2.35
N LEU A 140 -13.10 3.88 -2.23
CA LEU A 140 -14.16 3.98 -3.25
C LEU A 140 -13.68 4.64 -4.53
N THR A 141 -12.76 5.60 -4.44
CA THR A 141 -12.15 6.26 -5.60
C THR A 141 -11.07 5.41 -6.31
N GLU A 142 -10.69 4.24 -5.77
CA GLU A 142 -9.93 3.23 -6.52
C GLU A 142 -10.80 2.46 -7.52
N THR A 143 -12.12 2.56 -7.40
CA THR A 143 -13.03 1.98 -8.39
C THR A 143 -13.00 2.82 -9.66
N ASN A 144 -12.73 2.17 -10.78
CA ASN A 144 -12.56 2.86 -12.06
C ASN A 144 -13.81 3.70 -12.41
N GLY A 145 -13.58 4.96 -12.72
CA GLY A 145 -14.63 5.93 -13.08
C GLY A 145 -15.28 6.63 -11.88
N ILE A 146 -14.92 6.29 -10.62
CA ILE A 146 -15.44 6.97 -9.41
C ILE A 146 -14.43 8.03 -8.94
N ASN A 147 -14.88 9.28 -8.89
CA ASN A 147 -14.09 10.42 -8.41
C ASN A 147 -14.71 11.09 -7.17
N ASN A 148 -16.03 10.97 -7.02
CA ASN A 148 -16.81 11.67 -6.01
C ASN A 148 -17.53 10.68 -5.10
N VAL A 149 -17.44 10.90 -3.79
CA VAL A 149 -18.07 10.06 -2.77
C VAL A 149 -19.06 10.88 -1.94
N TYR A 150 -20.26 10.34 -1.76
CA TYR A 150 -21.29 10.86 -0.88
C TYR A 150 -21.67 9.82 0.14
N ILE A 151 -21.55 10.17 1.43
CA ILE A 151 -21.84 9.29 2.56
C ILE A 151 -23.19 9.70 3.14
N LEU A 152 -24.12 8.74 3.21
CA LEU A 152 -25.44 8.93 3.79
C LEU A 152 -25.58 8.01 5.03
N VAL A 153 -26.43 8.45 5.95
CA VAL A 153 -26.85 7.69 7.12
C VAL A 153 -28.38 7.70 7.20
N ASP A 154 -28.98 6.52 7.07
CA ASP A 154 -30.44 6.36 6.99
C ASP A 154 -31.09 7.27 5.92
N GLY A 155 -30.43 7.42 4.75
CA GLY A 155 -30.89 8.22 3.64
C GLY A 155 -30.56 9.72 3.71
N GLU A 156 -30.03 10.20 4.83
CA GLU A 156 -29.65 11.60 5.01
C GLU A 156 -28.12 11.79 4.84
N LEU A 157 -27.73 12.86 4.13
CA LEU A 157 -26.32 13.18 3.91
C LEU A 157 -25.60 13.45 5.24
N LEU A 158 -24.47 12.79 5.49
CA LEU A 158 -23.62 13.00 6.67
C LEU A 158 -22.88 14.34 6.54
N LYS A 159 -23.39 15.39 7.18
CA LYS A 159 -22.89 16.77 7.04
C LYS A 159 -21.72 17.12 7.96
N GLU A 160 -21.53 16.35 9.02
CA GLU A 160 -20.49 16.60 10.02
C GLU A 160 -19.95 15.28 10.58
N LEU A 161 -18.72 15.28 11.05
CA LEU A 161 -18.14 14.15 11.76
C LEU A 161 -18.88 13.90 13.07
N PRO A 162 -19.09 12.63 13.48
CA PRO A 162 -19.95 12.28 14.61
C PRO A 162 -19.53 12.91 15.95
N ASN A 163 -18.23 12.97 16.23
CA ASN A 163 -17.69 13.42 17.52
C ASN A 163 -17.19 14.87 17.47
N SER A 164 -16.25 15.19 16.58
CA SER A 164 -15.62 16.52 16.47
C SER A 164 -16.55 17.60 15.90
N LYS A 165 -17.68 17.21 15.29
CA LYS A 165 -18.61 18.11 14.60
C LYS A 165 -17.99 18.92 13.47
N LYS A 166 -16.83 18.49 12.99
CA LYS A 166 -16.18 19.09 11.83
C LYS A 166 -17.06 18.88 10.59
N THR A 167 -17.34 19.97 9.90
CA THR A 167 -18.18 19.96 8.67
C THR A 167 -17.51 19.12 7.57
N ILE A 168 -18.31 18.32 6.89
CA ILE A 168 -17.92 17.55 5.71
C ILE A 168 -18.39 18.30 4.47
N GLU A 169 -17.43 18.68 3.61
CA GLU A 169 -17.70 19.35 2.33
C GLU A 169 -17.82 18.30 1.23
N TYR A 170 -18.92 18.35 0.49
CA TYR A 170 -19.19 17.44 -0.65
C TYR A 170 -19.01 18.11 -2.00
N PRO A 171 -18.64 17.36 -3.06
CA PRO A 171 -18.31 15.94 -3.01
C PRO A 171 -17.00 15.66 -2.26
N LEU A 172 -16.96 14.54 -1.53
CA LEU A 172 -15.71 14.03 -1.01
C LEU A 172 -14.88 13.46 -2.18
N THR A 173 -13.65 13.90 -2.30
CA THR A 173 -12.69 13.45 -3.33
C THR A 173 -11.34 13.18 -2.67
N ARG A 174 -10.37 12.65 -3.40
CA ARG A 174 -9.00 12.49 -2.88
C ARG A 174 -8.36 13.80 -2.39
N LYS A 175 -8.89 14.97 -2.80
CA LYS A 175 -8.49 16.27 -2.24
C LYS A 175 -8.82 16.43 -0.75
N TYR A 176 -9.66 15.56 -0.19
CA TYR A 176 -9.88 15.49 1.26
C TYR A 176 -8.54 15.24 2.00
N GLY A 177 -7.65 14.48 1.38
CA GLY A 177 -6.37 14.07 1.93
C GLY A 177 -6.49 12.79 2.77
N ILE A 178 -5.34 12.22 3.13
CA ILE A 178 -5.23 10.99 3.91
C ILE A 178 -3.99 11.07 4.81
N ASN A 179 -4.07 10.55 6.04
CA ASN A 179 -2.96 10.58 7.01
C ASN A 179 -2.33 11.98 7.10
N LYS A 180 -3.14 12.99 7.32
CA LYS A 180 -2.77 14.39 7.16
C LYS A 180 -1.68 14.82 8.15
N LYS A 181 -0.59 15.38 7.63
CA LYS A 181 0.47 16.05 8.39
C LYS A 181 0.43 17.55 8.11
N TYR A 182 0.34 18.33 9.17
CA TYR A 182 0.24 19.79 9.07
C TYR A 182 1.60 20.42 9.36
N ASP A 183 2.08 21.23 8.40
CA ASP A 183 3.32 22.00 8.47
C ASP A 183 3.01 23.46 8.04
N LEU A 184 2.27 24.16 8.91
CA LEU A 184 1.68 25.46 8.63
C LEU A 184 2.23 26.52 9.57
N ASP A 185 2.84 27.54 9.03
CA ASP A 185 3.25 28.76 9.75
C ASP A 185 2.09 29.79 9.85
N ASN A 186 1.17 29.75 8.89
CA ASN A 186 0.02 30.64 8.81
C ASN A 186 -1.10 30.02 7.97
N LEU A 187 -2.24 30.71 7.84
CA LEU A 187 -3.41 30.22 7.09
C LEU A 187 -3.47 30.72 5.64
N ASN A 188 -2.37 31.29 5.11
CA ASN A 188 -2.32 31.75 3.72
C ASN A 188 -1.59 30.74 2.85
N TYR A 189 -1.99 30.65 1.58
CA TYR A 189 -1.33 29.82 0.57
C TYR A 189 -1.14 28.35 0.98
N ILE A 190 -2.21 27.78 1.56
CA ILE A 190 -2.20 26.37 1.95
C ILE A 190 -2.26 25.49 0.71
N ASP A 191 -1.27 24.63 0.54
CA ASP A 191 -1.27 23.57 -0.48
C ASP A 191 -1.26 22.19 0.16
N LYS A 192 -1.75 21.19 -0.59
CA LYS A 192 -1.81 19.78 -0.20
C LYS A 192 -1.03 18.95 -1.21
N THR A 193 -0.08 18.17 -0.71
CA THR A 193 0.69 17.24 -1.53
C THR A 193 0.64 15.87 -0.89
N THR A 194 0.08 14.87 -1.60
CA THR A 194 0.02 13.49 -1.11
C THR A 194 1.22 12.71 -1.61
N ILE A 195 1.95 12.10 -0.69
CA ILE A 195 3.20 11.38 -0.94
C ILE A 195 3.04 9.95 -0.45
N PHE A 196 3.44 9.00 -1.27
CA PHE A 196 3.41 7.58 -0.91
C PHE A 196 4.75 7.18 -0.29
N PHE A 197 4.67 6.40 0.77
CA PHE A 197 5.80 5.76 1.43
C PHE A 197 5.60 4.25 1.43
N ALA A 198 6.68 3.50 1.61
CA ALA A 198 6.63 2.06 1.81
C ALA A 198 6.75 1.73 3.30
N LYS A 199 6.03 0.71 3.74
CA LYS A 199 6.20 0.05 5.04
C LYS A 199 6.27 -1.45 4.84
N THR A 200 6.72 -2.14 5.85
CA THR A 200 6.81 -3.60 5.89
C THR A 200 5.99 -4.11 7.06
N ASP A 201 5.16 -5.11 6.86
CA ASP A 201 4.41 -5.76 7.91
C ASP A 201 5.25 -6.81 8.68
N GLU A 202 4.64 -7.49 9.64
CA GLU A 202 5.30 -8.53 10.44
C GLU A 202 5.71 -9.77 9.63
N GLU A 203 5.16 -9.96 8.42
CA GLU A 203 5.48 -11.06 7.51
C GLU A 203 6.46 -10.62 6.40
N ASP A 204 7.16 -9.48 6.57
CA ASP A 204 8.07 -8.85 5.59
C ASP A 204 7.40 -8.50 4.25
N GLN A 205 6.07 -8.32 4.22
CA GLN A 205 5.36 -7.87 3.02
C GLN A 205 5.36 -6.35 2.93
N ILE A 206 5.73 -5.83 1.76
CA ILE A 206 5.75 -4.39 1.52
C ILE A 206 4.33 -3.92 1.18
N TYR A 207 3.89 -2.87 1.87
CA TYR A 207 2.67 -2.15 1.58
C TYR A 207 2.94 -0.64 1.52
N TYR A 208 1.94 0.16 1.12
CA TYR A 208 2.16 1.56 0.86
C TYR A 208 1.23 2.46 1.66
N VAL A 209 1.80 3.53 2.19
CA VAL A 209 1.13 4.52 3.04
C VAL A 209 1.15 5.87 2.35
N PRO A 210 0.02 6.36 1.86
CA PRO A 210 -0.11 7.74 1.40
C PRO A 210 -0.20 8.69 2.60
N VAL A 211 0.53 9.79 2.54
CA VAL A 211 0.52 10.86 3.54
C VAL A 211 0.30 12.20 2.85
N THR A 212 -0.74 12.93 3.23
CA THR A 212 -1.00 14.26 2.71
C THR A 212 -0.32 15.30 3.58
N LYS A 213 0.75 15.90 3.08
CA LYS A 213 1.36 17.09 3.67
C LYS A 213 0.53 18.31 3.33
N ILE A 214 0.18 19.09 4.35
CA ILE A 214 -0.54 20.35 4.26
C ILE A 214 0.41 21.45 4.71
N SER A 215 0.85 22.30 3.80
CA SER A 215 1.92 23.26 4.06
C SER A 215 1.71 24.60 3.36
N ASN A 216 2.49 25.62 3.77
CA ASN A 216 2.55 26.92 3.11
C ASN A 216 3.66 26.99 2.05
N ILE A 217 4.22 25.87 1.64
CA ILE A 217 5.33 25.81 0.69
C ILE A 217 4.80 26.12 -0.71
N VAL A 218 5.28 27.22 -1.29
CA VAL A 218 5.03 27.62 -2.68
C VAL A 218 6.14 27.06 -3.56
N SER A 219 6.15 25.76 -3.77
CA SER A 219 7.10 25.07 -4.65
C SER A 219 6.34 24.14 -5.57
N ASP A 220 6.97 23.71 -6.67
CA ASP A 220 6.40 22.66 -7.49
C ASP A 220 6.18 21.40 -6.66
N LYS A 221 5.04 20.76 -6.83
CA LYS A 221 4.69 19.56 -6.07
C LYS A 221 5.69 18.43 -6.21
N ILE A 222 6.34 18.31 -7.38
CA ILE A 222 7.38 17.29 -7.59
C ILE A 222 8.60 17.53 -6.71
N ASP A 223 8.98 18.80 -6.48
CA ASP A 223 10.07 19.14 -5.58
C ASP A 223 9.70 18.79 -4.14
N VAL A 224 8.46 19.11 -3.73
CA VAL A 224 7.94 18.73 -2.40
C VAL A 224 7.95 17.21 -2.23
N ILE A 225 7.50 16.45 -3.23
CA ILE A 225 7.51 14.98 -3.21
C ILE A 225 8.92 14.44 -3.01
N VAL A 226 9.87 14.90 -3.83
CA VAL A 226 11.26 14.42 -3.79
C VAL A 226 11.95 14.78 -2.47
N GLU A 227 11.73 15.97 -1.96
CA GLU A 227 12.34 16.41 -0.68
C GLU A 227 11.73 15.68 0.53
N GLU A 228 10.41 15.48 0.55
CA GLU A 228 9.76 14.68 1.62
C GLU A 228 10.22 13.22 1.62
N LEU A 229 10.40 12.63 0.45
CA LEU A 229 10.89 11.26 0.32
C LEU A 229 12.35 11.10 0.81
N LYS A 230 13.13 12.17 0.86
CA LYS A 230 14.49 12.19 1.43
C LYS A 230 14.49 12.48 2.93
N SER A 231 13.38 12.96 3.48
CA SER A 231 13.34 13.45 4.86
C SER A 231 13.54 12.33 5.88
N PRO A 232 14.51 12.42 6.78
CA PRO A 232 14.74 11.42 7.82
C PRO A 232 13.64 11.41 8.89
N VAL A 233 12.80 12.43 8.97
CA VAL A 233 11.69 12.51 9.92
C VAL A 233 10.68 11.40 9.66
N ASN A 234 10.46 11.05 8.41
CA ASN A 234 9.53 9.98 8.05
C ASN A 234 10.03 8.60 8.49
N ALA A 235 11.34 8.40 8.56
CA ALA A 235 11.91 7.14 9.07
C ALA A 235 11.63 6.90 10.56
N GLN A 236 11.39 7.95 11.35
CA GLN A 236 11.01 7.83 12.77
C GLN A 236 9.57 7.29 12.92
N ASP A 237 8.75 7.50 11.89
CA ASP A 237 7.38 6.99 11.79
C ASP A 237 7.31 5.65 11.03
N ASN A 238 8.44 4.95 10.85
CA ASN A 238 8.58 3.72 10.04
C ASN A 238 8.16 3.89 8.56
N LEU A 239 8.16 5.11 8.05
CA LEU A 239 7.87 5.41 6.66
C LEU A 239 9.15 5.38 5.84
N ASN A 240 9.29 4.39 4.95
CA ASN A 240 10.47 4.21 4.12
C ASN A 240 10.22 4.72 2.70
N SER A 241 11.24 5.36 2.11
CA SER A 241 11.17 5.82 0.73
C SER A 241 12.17 5.13 -0.19
N TYR A 242 13.20 4.49 0.38
CA TYR A 242 14.36 3.97 -0.35
C TYR A 242 15.10 5.04 -1.17
N ILE A 243 14.82 6.34 -0.92
CA ILE A 243 15.45 7.47 -1.60
C ILE A 243 16.50 8.09 -0.69
N SER A 244 17.77 8.02 -1.11
CA SER A 244 18.88 8.61 -0.38
C SER A 244 19.04 10.11 -0.68
N ASN A 245 19.71 10.85 0.23
CA ASN A 245 20.02 12.26 0.04
C ASN A 245 20.88 12.57 -1.19
N ASN A 246 21.58 11.57 -1.74
CA ASN A 246 22.41 11.71 -2.93
C ASN A 246 21.59 11.71 -4.24
N ILE A 247 20.36 11.19 -4.19
CA ILE A 247 19.45 11.17 -5.34
C ILE A 247 18.94 12.59 -5.57
N LYS A 248 19.09 13.07 -6.80
CA LYS A 248 18.63 14.41 -7.20
C LYS A 248 17.77 14.30 -8.44
N LEU A 249 16.59 14.91 -8.39
CA LEU A 249 15.82 15.22 -9.58
C LEU A 249 16.55 16.40 -10.28
N VAL A 250 17.07 16.13 -11.47
CA VAL A 250 17.84 17.12 -12.25
C VAL A 250 16.90 17.98 -13.08
N ASN A 251 15.89 17.34 -13.67
CA ASN A 251 14.88 18.01 -14.47
C ASN A 251 13.62 17.14 -14.59
N TYR A 252 12.51 17.74 -14.96
CA TYR A 252 11.31 17.05 -15.38
C TYR A 252 10.60 17.81 -16.52
N THR A 253 9.84 17.10 -17.30
CA THR A 253 8.96 17.69 -18.32
C THR A 253 7.60 16.99 -18.32
N ILE A 254 6.56 17.76 -18.57
CA ILE A 254 5.20 17.25 -18.74
C ILE A 254 4.82 17.46 -20.20
N ASP A 255 4.41 16.38 -20.86
CA ASP A 255 3.92 16.37 -22.23
C ASP A 255 2.58 15.61 -22.26
N ASP A 256 1.49 16.30 -22.52
CA ASP A 256 0.12 15.83 -22.38
C ASP A 256 -0.15 15.22 -20.97
N ASN A 257 -0.26 13.90 -20.91
CA ASN A 257 -0.54 13.15 -19.69
C ASN A 257 0.67 12.28 -19.25
N LYS A 258 1.87 12.62 -19.71
CA LYS A 258 3.13 11.94 -19.39
C LYS A 258 4.08 12.88 -18.66
N MET A 259 4.71 12.37 -17.62
CA MET A 259 5.78 13.09 -16.93
C MET A 259 7.10 12.34 -17.13
N ASN A 260 8.08 13.04 -17.71
CA ASN A 260 9.44 12.54 -17.85
C ASN A 260 10.27 13.08 -16.69
N LEU A 261 10.83 12.20 -15.87
CA LEU A 261 11.73 12.52 -14.78
C LEU A 261 13.16 12.25 -15.21
N VAL A 262 14.08 13.16 -14.90
CA VAL A 262 15.52 12.99 -15.13
C VAL A 262 16.22 13.10 -13.78
N PHE A 263 16.77 11.98 -13.30
CA PHE A 263 17.55 11.91 -12.08
C PHE A 263 19.06 11.84 -12.37
N ASN A 264 19.87 12.12 -11.37
CA ASN A 264 21.27 11.72 -11.41
C ASN A 264 21.40 10.20 -11.26
N ASN A 265 22.59 9.65 -11.52
CA ASN A 265 22.82 8.20 -11.54
C ASN A 265 22.71 7.52 -10.15
N TYR A 266 22.61 8.30 -9.07
CA TYR A 266 22.40 7.75 -7.72
C TYR A 266 21.00 7.11 -7.53
N ILE A 267 20.06 7.31 -8.49
CA ILE A 267 18.75 6.65 -8.48
C ILE A 267 18.85 5.14 -8.69
N PHE A 268 19.96 4.66 -9.30
CA PHE A 268 20.17 3.24 -9.53
C PHE A 268 20.52 2.50 -8.24
N ASN A 269 19.80 1.44 -7.94
CA ASN A 269 20.17 0.47 -6.92
C ASN A 269 21.35 -0.40 -7.38
N ASP A 270 21.40 -0.73 -8.67
CA ASP A 270 22.50 -1.43 -9.33
C ASP A 270 22.97 -0.56 -10.50
N ILE A 271 24.12 0.11 -10.32
CA ILE A 271 24.66 1.05 -11.30
C ILE A 271 25.10 0.33 -12.58
N ASP A 272 25.64 -0.89 -12.46
CA ASP A 272 26.14 -1.65 -13.62
C ASP A 272 24.99 -2.14 -14.50
N LYS A 273 23.90 -2.61 -13.86
CA LYS A 273 22.68 -3.06 -14.54
C LYS A 273 21.70 -1.94 -14.84
N LYS A 274 21.91 -0.73 -14.27
CA LYS A 274 21.04 0.44 -14.43
C LYS A 274 19.60 0.16 -13.98
N VAL A 275 19.44 -0.49 -12.83
CA VAL A 275 18.15 -0.90 -12.26
C VAL A 275 17.74 0.07 -11.18
N ILE A 276 16.52 0.60 -11.28
CA ILE A 276 15.84 1.35 -10.22
C ILE A 276 14.97 0.36 -9.41
N LEU A 277 14.95 0.50 -8.08
CA LEU A 277 14.09 -0.32 -7.23
C LEU A 277 12.62 -0.16 -7.60
N GLU A 278 11.86 -1.25 -7.58
CA GLU A 278 10.42 -1.24 -7.89
C GLU A 278 9.66 -0.34 -6.90
N GLU A 279 10.04 -0.37 -5.62
CA GLU A 279 9.48 0.45 -4.56
C GLU A 279 9.68 1.94 -4.85
N VAL A 280 10.87 2.34 -5.28
CA VAL A 280 11.18 3.74 -5.66
C VAL A 280 10.33 4.19 -6.85
N LYS A 281 10.22 3.34 -7.88
CA LYS A 281 9.36 3.62 -9.03
C LYS A 281 7.90 3.77 -8.61
N TYR A 282 7.44 2.86 -7.76
CA TYR A 282 6.07 2.85 -7.29
C TYR A 282 5.73 4.10 -6.47
N ILE A 283 6.50 4.41 -5.41
CA ILE A 283 6.22 5.55 -4.53
C ILE A 283 6.29 6.90 -5.27
N LEU A 284 7.26 7.06 -6.18
CA LEU A 284 7.34 8.27 -7.01
C LEU A 284 6.16 8.38 -7.98
N SER A 285 5.82 7.28 -8.67
CA SER A 285 4.73 7.30 -9.64
C SER A 285 3.37 7.51 -8.99
N GLU A 286 3.05 6.81 -7.89
CA GLU A 286 1.78 7.00 -7.18
C GLU A 286 1.68 8.42 -6.59
N SER A 287 2.77 8.95 -6.04
CA SER A 287 2.81 10.34 -5.57
C SER A 287 2.54 11.33 -6.70
N ILE A 288 3.07 11.08 -7.90
CA ILE A 288 2.82 11.92 -9.08
C ILE A 288 1.38 11.78 -9.54
N PHE A 289 0.86 10.55 -9.67
CA PHE A 289 -0.52 10.30 -10.10
C PHE A 289 -1.56 10.92 -9.17
N GLU A 290 -1.25 11.04 -7.89
CA GLU A 290 -2.15 11.65 -6.91
C GLU A 290 -2.19 13.18 -7.01
N ASN A 291 -1.07 13.81 -7.37
CA ASN A 291 -0.93 15.27 -7.36
C ASN A 291 -1.06 15.92 -8.74
N TYR A 292 -0.92 15.15 -9.82
CA TYR A 292 -0.97 15.63 -11.19
C TYR A 292 -1.96 14.82 -12.03
N ASN A 293 -2.53 15.46 -13.07
CA ASN A 293 -3.34 14.74 -14.05
C ASN A 293 -2.43 14.00 -15.06
N ILE A 294 -1.62 13.09 -14.58
CA ILE A 294 -0.65 12.30 -15.35
C ILE A 294 -1.12 10.85 -15.39
N LYS A 295 -0.90 10.18 -16.52
CA LYS A 295 -1.21 8.75 -16.74
C LYS A 295 0.03 7.89 -16.92
N GLU A 296 1.18 8.50 -17.18
CA GLU A 296 2.43 7.79 -17.43
C GLU A 296 3.61 8.56 -16.83
N VAL A 297 4.45 7.88 -16.05
CA VAL A 297 5.72 8.40 -15.53
C VAL A 297 6.86 7.66 -16.18
N ILE A 298 7.81 8.39 -16.76
CA ILE A 298 8.97 7.87 -17.47
C ILE A 298 10.23 8.25 -16.69
N PHE A 299 11.02 7.26 -16.34
CA PHE A 299 12.26 7.43 -15.59
C PHE A 299 13.46 7.52 -16.53
N ASN A 300 14.27 8.56 -16.35
CA ASN A 300 15.51 8.79 -17.07
C ASN A 300 16.60 9.18 -16.07
N THR A 301 17.85 9.07 -16.53
CA THR A 301 18.98 9.76 -15.88
C THR A 301 19.69 10.64 -16.90
N GLU A 302 20.63 11.46 -16.42
CA GLU A 302 21.49 12.27 -17.29
C GLU A 302 22.23 11.44 -18.33
N SER A 303 22.54 10.17 -18.01
CA SER A 303 23.30 9.26 -18.85
C SER A 303 22.45 8.26 -19.65
N VAL A 304 21.20 8.00 -19.26
CA VAL A 304 20.34 6.98 -19.86
C VAL A 304 18.91 7.49 -20.00
N LYS A 305 18.33 7.32 -21.18
CA LYS A 305 16.93 7.65 -21.46
C LYS A 305 16.04 6.41 -21.46
N ASN A 306 14.78 6.59 -21.08
CA ASN A 306 13.73 5.55 -21.06
C ASN A 306 14.19 4.29 -20.30
N ILE A 307 14.69 4.48 -19.08
CA ILE A 307 15.15 3.37 -18.23
C ILE A 307 13.95 2.51 -17.84
N ASP A 308 12.88 3.16 -17.42
CA ASP A 308 11.67 2.49 -17.02
C ASP A 308 10.44 3.39 -17.20
N ARG A 309 9.25 2.78 -17.12
CA ARG A 309 7.98 3.46 -17.32
C ARG A 309 6.89 2.83 -16.46
N VAL A 310 6.12 3.68 -15.76
CA VAL A 310 4.96 3.26 -14.96
C VAL A 310 3.70 3.92 -15.53
N VAL A 311 2.67 3.14 -15.75
CA VAL A 311 1.37 3.60 -16.27
C VAL A 311 0.34 3.47 -15.17
N LYS A 312 -0.44 4.52 -14.97
CA LYS A 312 -1.59 4.54 -14.04
C LYS A 312 -2.61 3.50 -14.51
N LYS A 313 -2.99 2.61 -13.61
CA LYS A 313 -3.98 1.56 -13.85
C LYS A 313 -5.40 2.06 -13.75
#